data_8f37ab86ecf7b7d8a4a58211ac6f71fd
#
_entry.id   8f37ab86ecf7b7d8a4a58211ac6f71fd
#
_cell.length_a   1.000
_cell.length_b   1.000
_cell.length_c   1.000
_cell.angle_alpha   90.00
_cell.angle_beta   90.00
_cell.angle_gamma   90.00
#
_symmetry.space_group_name_H-M   'P 1'
#
loop_
_entity.id
_entity.type
_entity.pdbx_description
1 polymer ?
#
loop_
_entity_poly.entity_id
_entity_poly.type
_entity_poly.pdbx_seq_one_letter_code
_entity_poly.pdbx_strand_id
1 'polypeptide(L)'
;EIEQAKAYVDIQKIKYGDRLSVLFDVKADVYPYDTVKLIVQPLIENVLKHGWVGDRIHIRICAEKQDDRILFKVIDDGVGMTRERLREIRKNDGVEGAGYGLRNVDERIKLHYGSDFGVRIYSRPGIGTAACIVIPCVRREPPAYESRVKQAL
;
A
#
# COMPACT_ATOMS: atom_id res chain seq x y z
N GLU A 1 1.31 9.77 -3.31
CA GLU A 1 1.48 8.48 -2.60
C GLU A 1 2.62 7.65 -3.21
N ILE A 2 2.63 7.44 -4.53
CA ILE A 2 3.68 6.63 -5.19
C ILE A 2 5.07 7.27 -5.06
N GLU A 3 5.21 8.58 -5.22
CA GLU A 3 6.49 9.26 -5.06
C GLU A 3 7.00 9.19 -3.61
N GLN A 4 6.11 9.23 -2.62
CA GLN A 4 6.44 9.01 -1.21
C GLN A 4 6.93 7.58 -0.97
N ALA A 5 6.25 6.59 -1.55
CA ALA A 5 6.65 5.19 -1.46
C ALA A 5 8.03 4.94 -2.10
N LYS A 6 8.32 5.55 -3.26
CA LYS A 6 9.63 5.49 -3.90
C LYS A 6 10.73 6.08 -3.02
N ALA A 7 10.52 7.31 -2.51
CA ALA A 7 11.48 7.97 -1.62
C ALA A 7 11.77 7.14 -0.36
N TYR A 8 10.73 6.54 0.23
CA TYR A 8 10.90 5.62 1.36
C TYR A 8 11.74 4.40 0.99
N VAL A 9 11.44 3.77 -0.15
CA VAL A 9 12.19 2.59 -0.65
C VAL A 9 13.66 2.94 -0.90
N ASP A 10 13.97 4.11 -1.47
CA ASP A 10 15.34 4.55 -1.73
C ASP A 10 16.13 4.65 -0.42
N ILE A 11 15.53 5.18 0.64
CA ILE A 11 16.15 5.21 1.98
C ILE A 11 16.39 3.78 2.50
N GLN A 12 15.41 2.88 2.34
CA GLN A 12 15.56 1.50 2.79
C GLN A 12 16.63 0.72 2.00
N LYS A 13 16.78 1.01 0.70
CA LYS A 13 17.85 0.44 -0.12
C LYS A 13 19.24 0.83 0.37
N ILE A 14 19.42 2.05 0.90
CA ILE A 14 20.68 2.45 1.53
C ILE A 14 20.99 1.54 2.73
N LYS A 15 19.99 1.21 3.53
CA LYS A 15 20.13 0.37 4.72
C LYS A 15 20.36 -1.11 4.41
N TYR A 16 19.63 -1.66 3.44
CA TYR A 16 19.60 -3.10 3.16
C TYR A 16 20.47 -3.52 1.97
N GLY A 17 20.86 -2.56 1.10
CA GLY A 17 21.69 -2.84 -0.09
C GLY A 17 21.01 -3.87 -1.01
N ASP A 18 21.82 -4.78 -1.54
CA ASP A 18 21.37 -5.81 -2.50
C ASP A 18 20.43 -6.88 -1.89
N ARG A 19 20.22 -6.83 -0.59
CA ARG A 19 19.27 -7.72 0.10
C ARG A 19 17.80 -7.32 -0.14
N LEU A 20 17.56 -6.05 -0.51
CA LEU A 20 16.23 -5.52 -0.80
C LEU A 20 16.06 -5.23 -2.29
N SER A 21 15.22 -6.00 -2.96
CA SER A 21 14.82 -5.72 -4.34
C SER A 21 13.37 -5.21 -4.36
N VAL A 22 13.15 -4.05 -4.99
CA VAL A 22 11.81 -3.46 -5.11
C VAL A 22 11.54 -3.08 -6.56
N LEU A 23 10.44 -3.59 -7.10
CA LEU A 23 9.93 -3.27 -8.43
C LEU A 23 8.64 -2.46 -8.31
N PHE A 24 8.57 -1.32 -9.00
CA PHE A 24 7.35 -0.52 -9.16
C PHE A 24 6.72 -0.81 -10.54
N ASP A 25 5.46 -1.27 -10.53
CA ASP A 25 4.62 -1.47 -11.71
C ASP A 25 3.37 -0.59 -11.57
N VAL A 26 3.53 0.69 -11.84
CA VAL A 26 2.49 1.70 -11.68
C VAL A 26 1.97 2.11 -13.04
N LYS A 27 0.67 1.91 -13.28
CA LYS A 27 0.03 2.31 -14.54
C LYS A 27 -0.20 3.83 -14.57
N ALA A 28 -0.02 4.43 -15.75
CA ALA A 28 -0.08 5.88 -15.92
C ALA A 28 -1.47 6.47 -15.61
N ASP A 29 -2.52 5.68 -15.75
CA ASP A 29 -3.90 6.07 -15.56
C ASP A 29 -4.32 6.31 -14.09
N VAL A 30 -3.45 5.97 -13.12
CA VAL A 30 -3.71 6.24 -11.70
C VAL A 30 -3.32 7.66 -11.27
N TYR A 31 -2.40 8.31 -11.97
CA TYR A 31 -1.85 9.61 -11.56
C TYR A 31 -2.86 10.77 -11.50
N PRO A 32 -3.95 10.80 -12.28
CA PRO A 32 -4.96 11.87 -12.20
C PRO A 32 -5.82 11.85 -10.93
N TYR A 33 -5.67 10.85 -10.07
CA TYR A 33 -6.52 10.65 -8.91
C TYR A 33 -5.80 10.96 -7.60
N ASP A 34 -6.56 11.51 -6.66
CA ASP A 34 -6.11 11.73 -5.29
C ASP A 34 -6.38 10.53 -4.39
N THR A 35 -5.61 10.43 -3.33
CA THR A 35 -5.78 9.41 -2.29
C THR A 35 -5.46 9.97 -0.91
N VAL A 36 -5.94 9.29 0.11
CA VAL A 36 -5.47 9.47 1.49
C VAL A 36 -3.97 9.21 1.54
N LYS A 37 -3.24 10.08 2.21
CA LYS A 37 -1.77 10.01 2.27
C LYS A 37 -1.28 8.85 3.14
N LEU A 38 -0.09 8.34 2.82
CA LEU A 38 0.63 7.34 3.60
C LEU A 38 -0.17 6.03 3.78
N ILE A 39 -0.74 5.54 2.69
CA ILE A 39 -1.44 4.24 2.70
C ILE A 39 -0.57 3.10 2.17
N VAL A 40 0.37 3.36 1.26
CA VAL A 40 1.27 2.34 0.68
C VAL A 40 2.49 2.08 1.56
N GLN A 41 3.09 3.12 2.13
CA GLN A 41 4.30 3.01 2.95
C GLN A 41 4.14 2.03 4.12
N PRO A 42 3.06 2.03 4.94
CA PRO A 42 2.89 1.07 6.02
C PRO A 42 2.84 -0.39 5.56
N LEU A 43 2.39 -0.65 4.32
CA LEU A 43 2.41 -1.98 3.75
C LEU A 43 3.84 -2.44 3.46
N ILE A 44 4.67 -1.54 2.92
CA ILE A 44 6.11 -1.80 2.69
C ILE A 44 6.83 -2.03 4.02
N GLU A 45 6.55 -1.21 5.02
CA GLU A 45 7.11 -1.36 6.37
C GLU A 45 6.77 -2.72 6.98
N ASN A 46 5.54 -3.19 6.77
CA ASN A 46 5.12 -4.50 7.25
C ASN A 46 5.92 -5.63 6.61
N VAL A 47 6.19 -5.56 5.31
CA VAL A 47 7.07 -6.52 4.62
C VAL A 47 8.48 -6.47 5.19
N LEU A 48 9.06 -5.28 5.36
CA LEU A 48 10.42 -5.11 5.87
C LEU A 48 10.58 -5.56 7.33
N LYS A 49 9.52 -5.58 8.12
CA LYS A 49 9.53 -6.07 9.50
C LYS A 49 9.37 -7.59 9.60
N HIS A 50 8.57 -8.19 8.71
CA HIS A 50 8.06 -9.54 8.92
C HIS A 50 8.26 -10.49 7.74
N GLY A 51 8.60 -9.98 6.55
CA GLY A 51 8.62 -10.75 5.31
C GLY A 51 9.90 -11.52 5.02
N TRP A 52 11.01 -11.21 5.67
CA TRP A 52 12.33 -11.75 5.29
C TRP A 52 12.41 -13.28 5.27
N VAL A 53 12.95 -13.82 4.17
CA VAL A 53 13.36 -15.22 4.05
C VAL A 53 14.89 -15.24 3.98
N GLY A 54 15.53 -15.74 5.03
CA GLY A 54 16.97 -15.61 5.16
C GLY A 54 17.38 -14.14 5.21
N ASP A 55 18.21 -13.71 4.26
CA ASP A 55 18.77 -12.37 4.20
C ASP A 55 18.25 -11.51 3.03
N ARG A 56 17.29 -12.02 2.25
CA ARG A 56 16.75 -11.34 1.05
C ARG A 56 15.25 -11.21 1.07
N ILE A 57 14.75 -10.18 0.39
CA ILE A 57 13.34 -9.95 0.14
C ILE A 57 13.12 -9.23 -1.19
N HIS A 58 12.14 -9.68 -1.95
CA HIS A 58 11.67 -9.02 -3.16
C HIS A 58 10.27 -8.46 -2.92
N ILE A 59 10.08 -7.21 -3.28
CA ILE A 59 8.80 -6.52 -3.16
C ILE A 59 8.38 -6.01 -4.52
N ARG A 60 7.15 -6.29 -4.92
CA ARG A 60 6.52 -5.67 -6.09
C ARG A 60 5.40 -4.75 -5.63
N ILE A 61 5.47 -3.49 -6.03
CA ILE A 61 4.48 -2.46 -5.73
C ILE A 61 3.75 -2.13 -7.02
N CYS A 62 2.45 -2.42 -7.06
CA CYS A 62 1.61 -2.18 -8.22
C CYS A 62 0.57 -1.11 -7.90
N ALA A 63 0.21 -0.30 -8.90
CA ALA A 63 -0.95 0.56 -8.86
C ALA A 63 -1.64 0.55 -10.22
N GLU A 64 -2.93 0.28 -10.24
CA GLU A 64 -3.74 0.18 -11.45
C GLU A 64 -5.16 0.71 -11.21
N LYS A 65 -5.76 1.23 -12.26
CA LYS A 65 -7.17 1.59 -12.27
C LYS A 65 -7.99 0.40 -12.77
N GLN A 66 -9.05 0.05 -12.05
CA GLN A 66 -10.05 -0.93 -12.47
C GLN A 66 -11.42 -0.31 -12.31
N ASP A 67 -12.08 -0.03 -13.41
CA ASP A 67 -13.38 0.65 -13.49
C ASP A 67 -13.37 2.00 -12.74
N ASP A 68 -14.12 2.12 -11.66
CA ASP A 68 -14.24 3.28 -10.78
C ASP A 68 -13.34 3.21 -9.53
N ARG A 69 -12.41 2.25 -9.49
CA ARG A 69 -11.54 1.98 -8.34
C ARG A 69 -10.07 2.08 -8.71
N ILE A 70 -9.25 2.40 -7.73
CA ILE A 70 -7.80 2.28 -7.79
C ILE A 70 -7.37 1.19 -6.84
N LEU A 71 -6.53 0.30 -7.35
CA LEU A 71 -5.94 -0.79 -6.59
C LEU A 71 -4.44 -0.53 -6.42
N PHE A 72 -3.98 -0.48 -5.17
CA PHE A 72 -2.56 -0.60 -4.84
C PHE A 72 -2.30 -1.99 -4.30
N LYS A 73 -1.19 -2.61 -4.72
CA LYS A 73 -0.78 -3.93 -4.23
C LYS A 73 0.68 -3.85 -3.81
N VAL A 74 0.98 -4.34 -2.62
CA VAL A 74 2.35 -4.62 -2.17
C VAL A 74 2.46 -6.12 -2.01
N ILE A 75 3.30 -6.73 -2.83
CA ILE A 75 3.45 -8.19 -2.93
C ILE A 75 4.90 -8.52 -2.58
N ASP A 76 5.09 -9.44 -1.65
CA ASP A 76 6.40 -9.96 -1.27
C ASP A 76 6.49 -11.47 -1.49
N ASP A 77 7.72 -11.95 -1.64
CA ASP A 77 8.08 -13.38 -1.70
C ASP A 77 8.57 -13.92 -0.35
N GLY A 78 8.11 -13.30 0.73
CA GLY A 78 8.55 -13.55 2.08
C GLY A 78 8.03 -14.84 2.72
N VAL A 79 8.17 -14.91 4.04
CA VAL A 79 7.77 -16.11 4.82
C VAL A 79 6.29 -16.44 4.73
N GLY A 80 5.45 -15.44 4.39
CA GLY A 80 4.00 -15.58 4.39
C GLY A 80 3.41 -15.81 5.78
N MET A 81 2.11 -16.09 5.83
CA MET A 81 1.35 -16.25 7.07
C MET A 81 0.44 -17.46 7.00
N THR A 82 0.26 -18.15 8.13
CA THR A 82 -0.76 -19.20 8.29
C THR A 82 -2.16 -18.63 8.28
N ARG A 83 -3.17 -19.49 8.07
CA ARG A 83 -4.59 -19.09 8.12
C ARG A 83 -4.97 -18.56 9.50
N GLU A 84 -4.43 -19.15 10.55
CA GLU A 84 -4.64 -18.74 11.94
C GLU A 84 -4.13 -17.33 12.16
N ARG A 85 -2.90 -17.05 11.71
CA ARG A 85 -2.30 -15.71 11.80
C ARG A 85 -3.08 -14.65 11.02
N LEU A 86 -3.54 -14.98 9.81
CA LEU A 86 -4.40 -14.09 9.02
C LEU A 86 -5.73 -13.79 9.71
N ARG A 87 -6.33 -14.81 10.39
CA ARG A 87 -7.55 -14.60 11.17
C ARG A 87 -7.32 -13.70 12.37
N GLU A 88 -6.22 -13.86 13.08
CA GLU A 88 -5.83 -12.99 14.21
C GLU A 88 -5.68 -11.54 13.76
N ILE A 89 -4.96 -11.28 12.66
CA ILE A 89 -4.79 -9.94 12.11
C ILE A 89 -6.13 -9.31 11.71
N ARG A 90 -7.05 -10.10 11.17
CA ARG A 90 -8.38 -9.64 10.76
C ARG A 90 -9.33 -9.40 11.93
N LYS A 91 -9.27 -10.24 12.96
CA LYS A 91 -10.14 -10.14 14.16
C LYS A 91 -9.69 -9.06 15.12
N ASN A 92 -8.41 -8.85 15.16
CA ASN A 92 -7.60 -7.99 15.97
C ASN A 92 -8.28 -7.27 17.15
N ASP A 93 -8.37 -7.96 18.24
CA ASP A 93 -8.63 -7.38 19.55
C ASP A 93 -7.29 -7.29 20.32
N GLY A 94 -6.47 -6.27 20.00
CA GLY A 94 -5.47 -5.75 20.92
C GLY A 94 -4.14 -6.51 21.08
N VAL A 95 -3.72 -7.38 20.17
CA VAL A 95 -2.37 -7.96 20.22
C VAL A 95 -1.35 -6.98 19.65
N GLU A 96 -0.52 -6.42 20.51
CA GLU A 96 0.59 -5.53 20.15
C GLU A 96 1.53 -6.21 19.13
N GLY A 97 1.85 -5.50 18.05
CA GLY A 97 3.00 -5.75 17.19
C GLY A 97 2.73 -6.16 15.75
N ALA A 98 1.77 -7.00 15.43
CA ALA A 98 1.57 -7.45 14.06
C ALA A 98 0.22 -7.00 13.51
N GLY A 99 0.26 -6.21 12.45
CA GLY A 99 -0.93 -5.73 11.76
C GLY A 99 -1.42 -4.33 12.16
N TYR A 100 -0.81 -3.68 13.14
CA TYR A 100 -1.24 -2.35 13.60
C TYR A 100 -1.19 -1.30 12.47
N GLY A 101 -0.12 -1.31 11.67
CA GLY A 101 0.00 -0.41 10.53
C GLY A 101 -1.04 -0.67 9.46
N LEU A 102 -1.32 -1.93 9.14
CA LEU A 102 -2.33 -2.33 8.15
C LEU A 102 -3.74 -1.99 8.61
N ARG A 103 -4.05 -2.19 9.89
CA ARG A 103 -5.33 -1.81 10.48
C ARG A 103 -5.55 -0.30 10.43
N ASN A 104 -4.57 0.50 10.83
CA ASN A 104 -4.66 1.95 10.77
C ASN A 104 -4.91 2.46 9.35
N VAL A 105 -4.31 1.82 8.34
CA VAL A 105 -4.57 2.14 6.94
C VAL A 105 -6.02 1.78 6.58
N ASP A 106 -6.47 0.59 6.94
CA ASP A 106 -7.83 0.10 6.65
C ASP A 106 -8.90 1.00 7.28
N GLU A 107 -8.76 1.32 8.57
CA GLU A 107 -9.67 2.21 9.30
C GLU A 107 -9.71 3.60 8.68
N ARG A 108 -8.55 4.16 8.34
CA ARG A 108 -8.45 5.48 7.72
C ARG A 108 -9.07 5.55 6.35
N ILE A 109 -8.92 4.50 5.54
CA ILE A 109 -9.57 4.39 4.22
C ILE A 109 -11.08 4.31 4.39
N LYS A 110 -11.57 3.47 5.31
CA LYS A 110 -13.00 3.31 5.59
C LYS A 110 -13.64 4.58 6.12
N LEU A 111 -12.95 5.30 7.00
CA LEU A 111 -13.41 6.59 7.50
C LEU A 111 -13.54 7.64 6.39
N HIS A 112 -12.65 7.61 5.41
CA HIS A 112 -12.60 8.62 4.36
C HIS A 112 -13.52 8.29 3.17
N TYR A 113 -13.60 7.01 2.78
CA TYR A 113 -14.27 6.57 1.56
C TYR A 113 -15.48 5.66 1.80
N GLY A 114 -15.71 5.20 3.02
CA GLY A 114 -16.77 4.26 3.36
C GLY A 114 -16.31 2.80 3.47
N SER A 115 -17.21 1.95 3.98
CA SER A 115 -16.93 0.55 4.33
C SER A 115 -16.62 -0.37 3.16
N ASP A 116 -16.94 0.03 1.92
CA ASP A 116 -16.70 -0.78 0.71
C ASP A 116 -15.23 -0.77 0.27
N PHE A 117 -14.45 0.15 0.84
CA PHE A 117 -13.03 0.35 0.57
C PHE A 117 -12.18 -0.10 1.76
N GLY A 118 -10.87 -0.25 1.55
CA GLY A 118 -9.98 -0.66 2.62
C GLY A 118 -8.87 -1.58 2.17
N VAL A 119 -8.32 -2.36 3.12
CA VAL A 119 -7.18 -3.26 2.94
C VAL A 119 -7.64 -4.72 2.92
N ARG A 120 -7.14 -5.48 1.96
CA ARG A 120 -7.31 -6.94 1.87
C ARG A 120 -5.95 -7.60 1.86
N ILE A 121 -5.80 -8.67 2.66
CA ILE A 121 -4.53 -9.39 2.78
C ILE A 121 -4.73 -10.83 2.33
N TYR A 122 -3.84 -11.28 1.45
CA TYR A 122 -3.71 -12.65 0.97
C TYR A 122 -2.31 -13.13 1.31
N SER A 123 -2.17 -14.29 1.92
CA SER A 123 -0.87 -14.82 2.28
C SER A 123 -0.89 -16.35 2.34
N ARG A 124 0.26 -16.95 2.05
CA ARG A 124 0.51 -18.39 2.20
C ARG A 124 1.90 -18.61 2.78
N PRO A 125 2.05 -19.50 3.78
CA PRO A 125 3.34 -19.87 4.35
C PRO A 125 4.33 -20.32 3.26
N GLY A 126 5.55 -19.76 3.29
CA GLY A 126 6.62 -20.11 2.35
C GLY A 126 6.44 -19.56 0.92
N ILE A 127 5.38 -18.81 0.66
CA ILE A 127 5.12 -18.20 -0.67
C ILE A 127 5.25 -16.67 -0.60
N GLY A 128 4.73 -16.05 0.48
CA GLY A 128 4.73 -14.61 0.66
C GLY A 128 3.35 -14.03 0.97
N THR A 129 3.27 -12.69 0.87
CA THR A 129 2.06 -11.93 1.18
C THR A 129 1.74 -10.94 0.07
N ALA A 130 0.45 -10.75 -0.20
CA ALA A 130 -0.08 -9.66 -1.02
C ALA A 130 -1.06 -8.83 -0.19
N ALA A 131 -0.69 -7.60 0.11
CA ALA A 131 -1.57 -6.61 0.72
C ALA A 131 -2.14 -5.70 -0.38
N CYS A 132 -3.47 -5.67 -0.49
CA CYS A 132 -4.19 -4.93 -1.52
C CYS A 132 -5.01 -3.82 -0.87
N ILE A 133 -4.86 -2.59 -1.36
CA ILE A 133 -5.67 -1.44 -1.01
C ILE A 133 -6.64 -1.16 -2.15
N VAL A 134 -7.90 -0.98 -1.82
CA VAL A 134 -8.95 -0.58 -2.77
C VAL A 134 -9.50 0.77 -2.34
N ILE A 135 -9.48 1.76 -3.23
CA ILE A 135 -10.05 3.09 -3.04
C ILE A 135 -10.85 3.53 -4.26
N PRO A 136 -11.77 4.50 -4.15
CA PRO A 136 -12.49 5.02 -5.30
C PRO A 136 -11.61 5.92 -6.17
N CYS A 137 -11.99 6.12 -7.43
CA CYS A 137 -11.40 7.09 -8.32
C CYS A 137 -11.90 8.51 -7.96
N VAL A 138 -11.18 9.21 -7.10
CA VAL A 138 -11.43 10.62 -6.79
C VAL A 138 -10.45 11.48 -7.59
N ARG A 139 -10.97 12.22 -8.59
CA ARG A 139 -10.09 13.06 -9.40
C ARG A 139 -9.50 14.19 -8.59
N ARG A 140 -8.24 14.49 -8.83
CA ARG A 140 -7.58 15.67 -8.28
C ARG A 140 -8.28 16.92 -8.80
N GLU A 141 -8.74 17.77 -7.89
CA GLU A 141 -9.20 19.11 -8.23
C GLU A 141 -7.99 19.98 -8.63
N PRO A 142 -8.07 20.73 -9.75
CA PRO A 142 -7.02 21.67 -10.09
C PRO A 142 -6.87 22.70 -8.96
N PRO A 143 -5.63 23.14 -8.64
CA PRO A 143 -5.43 24.15 -7.61
C PRO A 143 -6.27 25.39 -7.91
N ALA A 144 -6.85 25.99 -6.88
CA ALA A 144 -7.80 27.11 -7.00
C ALA A 144 -7.28 28.33 -7.80
N TYR A 145 -5.95 28.49 -7.95
CA TYR A 145 -5.37 29.54 -8.79
C TYR A 145 -5.50 29.24 -10.29
N GLU A 146 -5.45 27.97 -10.74
CA GLU A 146 -5.62 27.61 -12.15
C GLU A 146 -7.06 27.81 -12.64
N SER A 147 -8.03 27.56 -11.76
CA SER A 147 -9.43 27.84 -12.07
C SER A 147 -9.71 29.34 -12.22
N ARG A 148 -9.04 30.20 -11.44
CA ARG A 148 -9.14 31.66 -11.57
C ARG A 148 -8.51 32.18 -12.85
N VAL A 149 -7.40 31.63 -13.30
CA VAL A 149 -6.74 32.02 -14.55
C VAL A 149 -7.59 31.65 -15.76
N LYS A 150 -8.22 30.46 -15.77
CA LYS A 150 -9.11 30.07 -16.86
C LYS A 150 -10.41 30.88 -16.96
N GLN A 151 -10.87 31.48 -15.86
CA GLN A 151 -12.05 32.34 -15.86
C GLN A 151 -11.70 33.79 -16.25
N ALA A 152 -10.41 34.18 -16.21
CA ALA A 152 -9.93 35.53 -16.55
C ALA A 152 -9.45 35.66 -18.02
N LEU A 153 -9.40 34.58 -18.78
CA LEU A 153 -9.09 34.49 -20.20
C LEU A 153 -10.33 34.25 -21.04
#